data_42a24509a2f55528ced08cdc4cb5b951
#
_entry.id   42a24509a2f55528ced08cdc4cb5b951
#
_cell.length_a   1.000
_cell.length_b   1.000
_cell.length_c   1.000
_cell.angle_alpha   90.00
_cell.angle_beta   90.00
_cell.angle_gamma   90.00
#
_symmetry.space_group_name_H-M   'P 1'
#
loop_
_entity.id
_entity.type
_entity.pdbx_description
1 polymer ?
#
loop_
_entity_poly.entity_id
_entity_poly.type
_entity_poly.pdbx_seq_one_letter_code
_entity_poly.pdbx_strand_id
1 'polypeptide(L)'
;QAGVLVRNAAALEQAEKIRTLVVDKTGTLTEGKPVVTDVLPLNELGESDLLAIASALEQGSEHPLARAINDYAKNVRITALPMSLFESFTGQGVRATVEVQQEKKIVWLGSPQFISARNIIIDEAILSPLLKQGKTVIAVADEKKLLGLIAIADRLRATTKQAVEKLRSMEIDVVMLTGDNAQTAASIAAQVGIEHFHAGVLPQDKVNKLNKIKELHNIVGMVGDGINDAPALAAADVSFAMATGTDVAMEAADITLMRSDMLSVVDAITLSRATLSKIRQNLFFAFFYNVLGIPLAAFGMLNPIIAGAAMAMSSVSVVSNSLLLKRWKASSKA
;
A
#
# COMPACT_ATOMS: atom_id res chain seq x y z
N GLN A 1 2.45 -13.40 19.81
CA GLN A 1 1.39 -13.18 18.83
C GLN A 1 1.97 -12.34 17.69
N ALA A 2 1.86 -12.83 16.45
CA ALA A 2 2.49 -12.23 15.26
C ALA A 2 1.79 -10.96 14.75
N GLY A 3 0.57 -10.65 15.23
CA GLY A 3 -0.24 -9.55 14.71
C GLY A 3 -0.77 -9.79 13.29
N VAL A 4 -0.97 -11.05 12.93
CA VAL A 4 -1.48 -11.48 11.63
C VAL A 4 -2.74 -12.31 11.85
N LEU A 5 -3.83 -11.93 11.19
CA LEU A 5 -5.08 -12.68 11.17
C LEU A 5 -5.23 -13.34 9.79
N VAL A 6 -5.34 -14.66 9.77
CA VAL A 6 -5.45 -15.42 8.52
C VAL A 6 -6.86 -15.99 8.41
N ARG A 7 -7.50 -15.78 7.27
CA ARG A 7 -8.88 -16.15 7.02
C ARG A 7 -9.05 -17.68 6.90
N ASN A 8 -8.11 -18.34 6.23
CA ASN A 8 -8.18 -19.78 5.99
C ASN A 8 -6.78 -20.40 5.74
N ALA A 9 -6.69 -21.73 5.72
CA ALA A 9 -5.44 -22.43 5.50
C ALA A 9 -4.89 -22.26 4.07
N ALA A 10 -5.75 -22.08 3.07
CA ALA A 10 -5.34 -21.87 1.68
C ALA A 10 -4.56 -20.55 1.53
N ALA A 11 -4.95 -19.50 2.26
CA ALA A 11 -4.23 -18.24 2.29
C ALA A 11 -2.78 -18.40 2.78
N LEU A 12 -2.54 -19.24 3.79
CA LEU A 12 -1.18 -19.58 4.24
C LEU A 12 -0.37 -20.29 3.16
N GLU A 13 -1.01 -21.25 2.45
CA GLU A 13 -0.34 -21.98 1.39
C GLU A 13 0.05 -21.09 0.22
N GLN A 14 -0.83 -20.19 -0.18
CA GLN A 14 -0.52 -19.22 -1.24
C GLN A 14 0.54 -18.21 -0.79
N ALA A 15 0.46 -17.71 0.45
CA ALA A 15 1.44 -16.77 0.99
C ALA A 15 2.88 -17.35 1.03
N GLU A 16 3.05 -18.65 1.28
CA GLU A 16 4.35 -19.31 1.20
C GLU A 16 4.97 -19.22 -0.20
N LYS A 17 4.13 -19.34 -1.25
CA LYS A 17 4.53 -19.49 -2.65
C LYS A 17 4.73 -18.17 -3.39
N ILE A 18 4.43 -17.03 -2.75
CA ILE A 18 4.55 -15.70 -3.38
C ILE A 18 5.95 -15.51 -3.95
N ARG A 19 6.00 -15.04 -5.20
CA ARG A 19 7.21 -14.60 -5.90
C ARG A 19 7.14 -13.14 -6.32
N THR A 20 5.95 -12.59 -6.45
CA THR A 20 5.72 -11.18 -6.77
C THR A 20 4.70 -10.61 -5.80
N LEU A 21 5.02 -9.47 -5.20
CA LEU A 21 4.15 -8.73 -4.29
C LEU A 21 3.83 -7.38 -4.90
N VAL A 22 2.58 -7.20 -5.28
CA VAL A 22 2.05 -5.92 -5.74
C VAL A 22 1.66 -5.11 -4.52
N VAL A 23 2.11 -3.87 -4.45
CA VAL A 23 1.85 -2.98 -3.31
C VAL A 23 1.23 -1.67 -3.80
N ASP A 24 0.14 -1.25 -3.16
CA ASP A 24 -0.33 0.12 -3.35
C ASP A 24 0.63 1.09 -2.65
N LYS A 25 0.72 2.33 -3.15
CA LYS A 25 1.54 3.36 -2.53
C LYS A 25 0.87 3.90 -1.27
N THR A 26 -0.33 4.48 -1.45
CA THR A 26 -1.00 5.29 -0.43
C THR A 26 -1.55 4.44 0.70
N GLY A 27 -1.23 4.79 1.96
CA GLY A 27 -1.68 4.03 3.13
C GLY A 27 -0.95 2.70 3.34
N THR A 28 -0.22 2.20 2.33
CA THR A 28 0.54 0.95 2.37
C THR A 28 2.04 1.20 2.54
N LEU A 29 2.72 1.74 1.53
CA LEU A 29 4.12 2.17 1.62
C LEU A 29 4.26 3.48 2.41
N THR A 30 3.22 4.30 2.37
CA THR A 30 3.10 5.58 3.05
C THR A 30 2.13 5.51 4.24
N GLU A 31 2.07 6.57 5.03
CA GLU A 31 1.18 6.65 6.20
C GLU A 31 -0.30 6.84 5.84
N GLY A 32 -0.61 7.19 4.58
CA GLY A 32 -1.96 7.52 4.12
C GLY A 32 -2.46 8.86 4.66
N LYS A 33 -1.55 9.73 5.07
CA LYS A 33 -1.83 11.04 5.64
C LYS A 33 -1.08 12.11 4.85
N PRO A 34 -1.59 12.52 3.68
CA PRO A 34 -0.98 13.58 2.91
C PRO A 34 -0.97 14.88 3.71
N VAL A 35 0.15 15.60 3.66
CA VAL A 35 0.33 16.90 4.30
C VAL A 35 0.92 17.88 3.31
N VAL A 36 0.51 19.17 3.40
CA VAL A 36 1.12 20.25 2.63
C VAL A 36 2.55 20.45 3.12
N THR A 37 3.51 20.42 2.21
CA THR A 37 4.94 20.60 2.50
C THR A 37 5.47 21.93 2.00
N ASP A 38 4.93 22.44 0.90
CA ASP A 38 5.35 23.70 0.31
C ASP A 38 4.13 24.44 -0.26
N VAL A 39 4.14 25.75 -0.08
CA VAL A 39 3.21 26.69 -0.68
C VAL A 39 4.05 27.71 -1.45
N LEU A 40 3.93 27.70 -2.76
CA LEU A 40 4.75 28.53 -3.66
C LEU A 40 3.85 29.52 -4.40
N PRO A 41 3.59 30.68 -3.81
CA PRO A 41 2.84 31.73 -4.48
C PRO A 41 3.66 32.35 -5.62
N LEU A 42 2.98 32.83 -6.65
CA LEU A 42 3.57 33.49 -7.81
C LEU A 42 2.87 34.81 -8.06
N ASN A 43 3.51 35.69 -8.83
CA ASN A 43 2.92 36.96 -9.31
C ASN A 43 2.41 37.89 -8.19
N GLU A 44 3.24 38.18 -7.20
CA GLU A 44 2.97 39.09 -6.07
C GLU A 44 1.87 38.62 -5.11
N LEU A 45 1.38 37.41 -5.27
CA LEU A 45 0.45 36.79 -4.36
C LEU A 45 1.19 36.31 -3.09
N GLY A 46 0.59 36.51 -1.92
CA GLY A 46 1.13 35.95 -0.66
C GLY A 46 0.77 34.46 -0.46
N GLU A 47 1.55 33.77 0.37
CA GLU A 47 1.22 32.38 0.73
C GLU A 47 -0.18 32.26 1.36
N SER A 48 -0.54 33.25 2.21
CA SER A 48 -1.85 33.30 2.86
C SER A 48 -2.99 33.43 1.86
N ASP A 49 -2.80 34.24 0.82
CA ASP A 49 -3.82 34.45 -0.21
C ASP A 49 -3.98 33.21 -1.09
N LEU A 50 -2.86 32.58 -1.48
CA LEU A 50 -2.88 31.34 -2.26
C LEU A 50 -3.59 30.22 -1.50
N LEU A 51 -3.31 30.07 -0.20
CA LEU A 51 -3.97 29.09 0.66
C LEU A 51 -5.44 29.38 0.87
N ALA A 52 -5.82 30.66 1.04
CA ALA A 52 -7.22 31.08 1.19
C ALA A 52 -8.05 30.73 -0.07
N ILE A 53 -7.46 30.96 -1.25
CA ILE A 53 -8.05 30.61 -2.54
C ILE A 53 -8.17 29.08 -2.67
N ALA A 54 -7.08 28.35 -2.42
CA ALA A 54 -7.05 26.90 -2.56
C ALA A 54 -8.02 26.22 -1.58
N SER A 55 -8.04 26.66 -0.32
CA SER A 55 -8.97 26.16 0.69
C SER A 55 -10.43 26.45 0.31
N ALA A 56 -10.73 27.57 -0.32
CA ALA A 56 -12.08 27.85 -0.82
C ALA A 56 -12.52 26.81 -1.86
N LEU A 57 -11.69 26.52 -2.86
CA LEU A 57 -12.02 25.55 -3.90
C LEU A 57 -12.13 24.11 -3.35
N GLU A 58 -11.38 23.78 -2.32
CA GLU A 58 -11.34 22.41 -1.75
C GLU A 58 -12.34 22.19 -0.59
N GLN A 59 -13.11 23.21 -0.18
CA GLN A 59 -14.17 23.04 0.84
C GLN A 59 -15.24 22.04 0.44
N GLY A 60 -15.55 21.93 -0.85
CA GLY A 60 -16.55 21.03 -1.40
C GLY A 60 -16.01 19.64 -1.79
N SER A 61 -14.73 19.39 -1.61
CA SER A 61 -14.07 18.16 -2.05
C SER A 61 -13.78 17.22 -0.87
N GLU A 62 -14.15 15.95 -1.01
CA GLU A 62 -13.82 14.89 -0.04
C GLU A 62 -12.46 14.22 -0.33
N HIS A 63 -11.75 14.69 -1.35
CA HIS A 63 -10.47 14.09 -1.74
C HIS A 63 -9.41 14.23 -0.63
N PRO A 64 -8.54 13.22 -0.39
CA PRO A 64 -7.49 13.32 0.64
C PRO A 64 -6.56 14.54 0.50
N LEU A 65 -6.27 14.97 -0.73
CA LEU A 65 -5.46 16.17 -0.99
C LEU A 65 -6.20 17.44 -0.59
N ALA A 66 -7.53 17.52 -0.78
CA ALA A 66 -8.36 18.63 -0.34
C ALA A 66 -8.33 18.75 1.19
N ARG A 67 -8.45 17.62 1.90
CA ARG A 67 -8.33 17.60 3.36
C ARG A 67 -6.98 18.12 3.81
N ALA A 68 -5.89 17.70 3.16
CA ALA A 68 -4.54 18.16 3.49
C ALA A 68 -4.40 19.69 3.36
N ILE A 69 -4.95 20.29 2.30
CA ILE A 69 -4.95 21.76 2.09
C ILE A 69 -5.79 22.44 3.17
N ASN A 70 -7.01 21.96 3.42
CA ASN A 70 -7.92 22.57 4.39
C ASN A 70 -7.38 22.44 5.83
N ASP A 71 -6.78 21.30 6.19
CA ASP A 71 -6.18 21.13 7.51
C ASP A 71 -4.94 22.00 7.70
N TYR A 72 -4.12 22.15 6.65
CA TYR A 72 -2.98 23.05 6.69
C TYR A 72 -3.42 24.52 6.85
N ALA A 73 -4.41 24.97 6.05
CA ALA A 73 -4.97 26.32 6.14
C ALA A 73 -5.52 26.60 7.56
N LYS A 74 -6.26 25.66 8.16
CA LYS A 74 -6.74 25.78 9.56
C LYS A 74 -5.59 25.88 10.55
N ASN A 75 -4.53 25.07 10.42
CA ASN A 75 -3.38 25.09 11.32
C ASN A 75 -2.64 26.42 11.30
N VAL A 76 -2.54 27.08 10.14
CA VAL A 76 -1.94 28.41 9.98
C VAL A 76 -2.96 29.55 10.15
N ARG A 77 -4.20 29.22 10.57
CA ARG A 77 -5.30 30.18 10.84
C ARG A 77 -5.72 31.01 9.64
N ILE A 78 -5.70 30.43 8.45
CA ILE A 78 -6.19 31.04 7.22
C ILE A 78 -7.64 30.64 7.01
N THR A 79 -8.49 31.64 6.76
CA THR A 79 -9.90 31.42 6.43
C THR A 79 -10.06 31.34 4.92
N ALA A 80 -10.82 30.36 4.47
CA ALA A 80 -11.18 30.23 3.06
C ALA A 80 -12.00 31.42 2.58
N LEU A 81 -11.76 31.84 1.34
CA LEU A 81 -12.51 32.93 0.72
C LEU A 81 -13.93 32.50 0.33
N PRO A 82 -14.89 33.45 0.24
CA PRO A 82 -16.21 33.14 -0.32
C PRO A 82 -16.09 32.66 -1.76
N MET A 83 -16.84 31.59 -2.09
CA MET A 83 -16.88 31.04 -3.46
C MET A 83 -18.28 30.80 -3.94
N SER A 84 -18.44 30.74 -5.27
CA SER A 84 -19.68 30.40 -5.97
C SER A 84 -19.36 29.65 -7.27
N LEU A 85 -20.39 29.09 -7.91
CA LEU A 85 -20.27 28.38 -9.19
C LEU A 85 -19.19 27.28 -9.18
N PHE A 86 -19.21 26.44 -8.14
CA PHE A 86 -18.29 25.31 -8.00
C PHE A 86 -18.58 24.21 -9.04
N GLU A 87 -17.53 23.71 -9.67
CA GLU A 87 -17.58 22.61 -10.63
C GLU A 87 -16.40 21.67 -10.39
N SER A 88 -16.66 20.36 -10.36
CA SER A 88 -15.63 19.34 -10.17
C SER A 88 -15.40 18.55 -11.45
N PHE A 89 -14.12 18.33 -11.80
CA PHE A 89 -13.65 17.52 -12.92
C PHE A 89 -12.99 16.27 -12.37
N THR A 90 -13.69 15.15 -12.41
CA THR A 90 -13.30 13.89 -11.78
C THR A 90 -11.84 13.49 -12.13
N GLY A 91 -11.01 13.33 -11.10
CA GLY A 91 -9.61 12.91 -11.23
C GLY A 91 -8.66 13.97 -11.80
N GLN A 92 -9.12 15.20 -12.07
CA GLN A 92 -8.31 16.25 -12.67
C GLN A 92 -8.20 17.51 -11.80
N GLY A 93 -9.32 18.03 -11.31
CA GLY A 93 -9.33 19.25 -10.52
C GLY A 93 -10.71 19.84 -10.35
N VAL A 94 -10.76 21.09 -9.87
CA VAL A 94 -11.98 21.84 -9.59
C VAL A 94 -11.89 23.25 -10.15
N ARG A 95 -13.05 23.88 -10.33
CA ARG A 95 -13.20 25.29 -10.73
C ARG A 95 -14.24 25.95 -9.82
N ALA A 96 -13.99 27.20 -9.46
CA ALA A 96 -14.99 28.02 -8.79
C ALA A 96 -14.78 29.50 -9.11
N THR A 97 -15.79 30.34 -8.85
CA THR A 97 -15.64 31.76 -8.79
C THR A 97 -15.34 32.17 -7.35
N VAL A 98 -14.16 32.74 -7.11
CA VAL A 98 -13.69 33.16 -5.79
C VAL A 98 -13.62 34.68 -5.73
N GLU A 99 -13.97 35.25 -4.59
CA GLU A 99 -13.86 36.70 -4.37
C GLU A 99 -12.48 37.02 -3.78
N VAL A 100 -11.59 37.56 -4.64
CA VAL A 100 -10.22 37.95 -4.28
C VAL A 100 -10.11 39.44 -4.34
N GLN A 101 -9.79 40.11 -3.21
CA GLN A 101 -9.66 41.57 -3.13
C GLN A 101 -10.91 42.34 -3.66
N GLN A 102 -12.11 41.86 -3.34
CA GLN A 102 -13.41 42.37 -3.79
C GLN A 102 -13.69 42.23 -5.31
N GLU A 103 -12.85 41.50 -6.02
CA GLU A 103 -13.07 41.08 -7.41
C GLU A 103 -13.45 39.63 -7.51
N LYS A 104 -14.46 39.32 -8.31
CA LYS A 104 -14.85 37.91 -8.60
C LYS A 104 -13.96 37.39 -9.72
N LYS A 105 -13.17 36.34 -9.41
CA LYS A 105 -12.26 35.70 -10.38
C LYS A 105 -12.63 34.24 -10.51
N ILE A 106 -12.61 33.72 -11.74
CA ILE A 106 -12.70 32.30 -11.99
C ILE A 106 -11.32 31.69 -11.70
N VAL A 107 -11.28 30.73 -10.81
CA VAL A 107 -10.05 30.06 -10.41
C VAL A 107 -10.18 28.55 -10.65
N TRP A 108 -9.10 27.98 -11.12
CA TRP A 108 -8.91 26.57 -11.37
C TRP A 108 -7.88 26.00 -10.38
N LEU A 109 -8.15 24.82 -9.86
CA LEU A 109 -7.22 24.11 -8.98
C LEU A 109 -7.19 22.65 -9.40
N GLY A 110 -6.00 22.07 -9.57
CA GLY A 110 -5.88 20.67 -9.98
C GLY A 110 -4.46 20.27 -10.37
N SER A 111 -4.35 19.15 -11.09
CA SER A 111 -3.05 18.66 -11.56
C SER A 111 -2.36 19.67 -12.49
N PRO A 112 -1.02 19.70 -12.55
CA PRO A 112 -0.31 20.55 -13.52
C PRO A 112 -0.80 20.36 -14.96
N GLN A 113 -1.10 19.11 -15.35
CA GLN A 113 -1.63 18.80 -16.69
C GLN A 113 -3.02 19.41 -16.92
N PHE A 114 -3.88 19.38 -15.90
CA PHE A 114 -5.21 19.97 -15.96
C PHE A 114 -5.16 21.50 -16.17
N ILE A 115 -4.20 22.16 -15.54
CA ILE A 115 -3.98 23.61 -15.70
C ILE A 115 -3.32 23.93 -17.05
N SER A 116 -2.30 23.17 -17.46
CA SER A 116 -1.62 23.36 -18.74
C SER A 116 -2.54 23.14 -19.95
N ALA A 117 -3.54 22.25 -19.86
CA ALA A 117 -4.55 22.06 -20.90
C ALA A 117 -5.43 23.30 -21.16
N ARG A 118 -5.34 24.33 -20.31
CA ARG A 118 -6.00 25.66 -20.45
C ARG A 118 -5.09 26.74 -21.00
N ASN A 119 -3.96 26.35 -21.61
CA ASN A 119 -2.93 27.24 -22.14
C ASN A 119 -2.24 28.10 -21.06
N ILE A 120 -2.27 27.65 -19.80
CA ILE A 120 -1.54 28.30 -18.70
C ILE A 120 -0.18 27.62 -18.58
N ILE A 121 0.88 28.42 -18.72
CA ILE A 121 2.26 27.95 -18.68
C ILE A 121 2.66 27.73 -17.23
N ILE A 122 3.19 26.53 -16.93
CA ILE A 122 3.80 26.19 -15.66
C ILE A 122 5.30 26.04 -15.91
N ASP A 123 6.10 26.79 -15.17
CA ASP A 123 7.55 26.74 -15.29
C ASP A 123 8.08 25.40 -14.74
N GLU A 124 8.69 24.61 -15.63
CA GLU A 124 9.32 23.34 -15.29
C GLU A 124 10.46 23.49 -14.27
N ALA A 125 11.11 24.66 -14.22
CA ALA A 125 12.17 24.92 -13.25
C ALA A 125 11.63 24.93 -11.81
N ILE A 126 10.36 25.28 -11.61
CA ILE A 126 9.70 25.27 -10.29
C ILE A 126 9.03 23.92 -10.04
N LEU A 127 8.40 23.33 -11.05
CA LEU A 127 7.63 22.10 -10.93
C LEU A 127 8.52 20.85 -10.75
N SER A 128 9.54 20.71 -11.59
CA SER A 128 10.38 19.49 -11.63
C SER A 128 11.09 19.16 -10.31
N PRO A 129 11.64 20.12 -9.55
CA PRO A 129 12.24 19.83 -8.25
C PRO A 129 11.25 19.22 -7.24
N LEU A 130 10.01 19.70 -7.23
CA LEU A 130 8.97 19.17 -6.33
C LEU A 130 8.60 17.73 -6.69
N LEU A 131 8.38 17.46 -7.98
CA LEU A 131 8.09 16.12 -8.48
C LEU A 131 9.25 15.14 -8.22
N LYS A 132 10.50 15.58 -8.38
CA LYS A 132 11.71 14.79 -8.07
C LYS A 132 11.83 14.43 -6.58
N GLN A 133 11.22 15.20 -5.70
CA GLN A 133 11.13 14.90 -4.27
C GLN A 133 10.01 13.91 -3.93
N GLY A 134 9.28 13.40 -4.92
CA GLY A 134 8.16 12.48 -4.71
C GLY A 134 6.87 13.14 -4.23
N LYS A 135 6.76 14.48 -4.39
CA LYS A 135 5.59 15.24 -3.97
C LYS A 135 4.51 15.25 -5.06
N THR A 136 3.26 15.25 -4.64
CA THR A 136 2.12 15.56 -5.50
C THR A 136 1.97 17.06 -5.56
N VAL A 137 1.95 17.63 -6.76
CA VAL A 137 1.82 19.09 -6.95
C VAL A 137 0.43 19.42 -7.45
N ILE A 138 -0.21 20.37 -6.77
CA ILE A 138 -1.46 20.99 -7.17
C ILE A 138 -1.15 22.39 -7.66
N ALA A 139 -1.63 22.72 -8.85
CA ALA A 139 -1.51 24.05 -9.43
C ALA A 139 -2.82 24.83 -9.25
N VAL A 140 -2.68 26.11 -8.91
CA VAL A 140 -3.78 27.07 -8.76
C VAL A 140 -3.60 28.17 -9.81
N ALA A 141 -4.63 28.45 -10.60
CA ALA A 141 -4.55 29.42 -11.67
C ALA A 141 -5.86 30.20 -11.84
N ASP A 142 -5.77 31.42 -12.27
CA ASP A 142 -6.91 32.17 -12.80
C ASP A 142 -7.07 31.94 -14.33
N GLU A 143 -7.92 32.69 -15.01
CA GLU A 143 -8.15 32.55 -16.45
C GLU A 143 -6.94 32.92 -17.32
N LYS A 144 -5.94 33.59 -16.75
CA LYS A 144 -4.83 34.19 -17.52
C LYS A 144 -3.46 33.65 -17.11
N LYS A 145 -3.28 33.31 -15.83
CA LYS A 145 -1.95 32.97 -15.29
C LYS A 145 -1.99 32.01 -14.14
N LEU A 146 -0.87 31.36 -13.94
CA LEU A 146 -0.62 30.53 -12.75
C LEU A 146 -0.52 31.44 -11.52
N LEU A 147 -1.29 31.17 -10.48
CA LEU A 147 -1.27 31.87 -9.20
C LEU A 147 -0.24 31.30 -8.24
N GLY A 148 -0.04 29.98 -8.30
CA GLY A 148 0.95 29.29 -7.47
C GLY A 148 0.83 27.78 -7.53
N LEU A 149 1.74 27.11 -6.81
CA LEU A 149 1.80 25.67 -6.65
C LEU A 149 1.72 25.32 -5.17
N ILE A 150 1.02 24.23 -4.85
CA ILE A 150 0.96 23.65 -3.51
C ILE A 150 1.49 22.23 -3.63
N ALA A 151 2.56 21.91 -2.91
CA ALA A 151 3.13 20.58 -2.88
C ALA A 151 2.65 19.83 -1.65
N ILE A 152 2.26 18.59 -1.86
CA ILE A 152 1.71 17.69 -0.84
C ILE A 152 2.53 16.42 -0.88
N ALA A 153 2.96 15.94 0.29
CA ALA A 153 3.64 14.66 0.42
C ALA A 153 2.90 13.76 1.40
N ASP A 154 2.84 12.49 1.06
CA ASP A 154 2.45 11.44 1.97
C ASP A 154 3.72 10.72 2.46
N ARG A 155 3.98 10.77 3.76
CA ARG A 155 5.23 10.30 4.34
C ARG A 155 5.38 8.79 4.16
N LEU A 156 6.54 8.36 3.69
CA LEU A 156 6.92 6.95 3.72
C LEU A 156 6.97 6.45 5.17
N ARG A 157 6.42 5.26 5.41
CA ARG A 157 6.56 4.62 6.72
C ARG A 157 8.03 4.30 6.96
N ALA A 158 8.50 4.50 8.18
CA ALA A 158 9.91 4.32 8.55
C ALA A 158 10.46 2.93 8.21
N THR A 159 9.63 1.91 8.23
CA THR A 159 9.99 0.50 8.02
C THR A 159 9.87 0.04 6.58
N THR A 160 9.32 0.85 5.66
CA THR A 160 9.03 0.45 4.28
C THR A 160 10.28 -0.02 3.54
N LYS A 161 11.36 0.74 3.59
CA LYS A 161 12.63 0.37 2.93
C LYS A 161 13.16 -0.97 3.47
N GLN A 162 13.20 -1.15 4.78
CA GLN A 162 13.64 -2.39 5.41
C GLN A 162 12.74 -3.58 5.00
N ALA A 163 11.43 -3.37 4.89
CA ALA A 163 10.52 -4.42 4.47
C ALA A 163 10.76 -4.83 3.01
N VAL A 164 10.97 -3.87 2.09
CA VAL A 164 11.30 -4.14 0.69
C VAL A 164 12.63 -4.90 0.58
N GLU A 165 13.65 -4.49 1.31
CA GLU A 165 14.95 -5.19 1.35
C GLU A 165 14.80 -6.64 1.84
N LYS A 166 13.99 -6.87 2.89
CA LYS A 166 13.71 -8.23 3.39
C LYS A 166 12.94 -9.08 2.37
N LEU A 167 11.92 -8.52 1.71
CA LEU A 167 11.17 -9.23 0.65
C LEU A 167 12.10 -9.64 -0.49
N ARG A 168 12.97 -8.75 -0.95
CA ARG A 168 13.98 -9.06 -1.97
C ARG A 168 14.94 -10.15 -1.53
N SER A 169 15.41 -10.14 -0.28
CA SER A 169 16.26 -11.20 0.27
C SER A 169 15.55 -12.57 0.34
N MET A 170 14.21 -12.58 0.31
CA MET A 170 13.37 -13.77 0.24
C MET A 170 13.02 -14.18 -1.19
N GLU A 171 13.66 -13.55 -2.22
CA GLU A 171 13.39 -13.73 -3.64
C GLU A 171 11.94 -13.38 -4.03
N ILE A 172 11.41 -12.31 -3.44
CA ILE A 172 10.09 -11.77 -3.76
C ILE A 172 10.28 -10.41 -4.43
N ASP A 173 9.85 -10.30 -5.67
CA ASP A 173 9.81 -9.05 -6.41
C ASP A 173 8.70 -8.16 -5.88
N VAL A 174 9.00 -6.88 -5.67
CA VAL A 174 8.01 -5.89 -5.23
C VAL A 174 7.68 -4.96 -6.37
N VAL A 175 6.39 -4.88 -6.72
CA VAL A 175 5.87 -4.02 -7.80
C VAL A 175 4.93 -2.99 -7.21
N MET A 176 5.24 -1.71 -7.35
CA MET A 176 4.39 -0.63 -6.84
C MET A 176 3.33 -0.23 -7.88
N LEU A 177 2.07 -0.13 -7.45
CA LEU A 177 0.99 0.51 -8.20
C LEU A 177 0.63 1.86 -7.55
N THR A 178 0.46 2.91 -8.36
CA THR A 178 0.08 4.23 -7.87
C THR A 178 -0.69 5.04 -8.92
N GLY A 179 -1.61 5.88 -8.45
CA GLY A 179 -2.26 6.89 -9.28
C GLY A 179 -1.39 8.13 -9.57
N ASP A 180 -0.24 8.27 -8.91
CA ASP A 180 0.67 9.39 -9.12
C ASP A 180 1.24 9.40 -10.55
N ASN A 181 1.77 10.56 -10.96
CA ASN A 181 2.53 10.67 -12.20
C ASN A 181 3.84 9.87 -12.14
N ALA A 182 4.41 9.59 -13.33
CA ALA A 182 5.59 8.75 -13.47
C ALA A 182 6.82 9.27 -12.69
N GLN A 183 7.00 10.60 -12.61
CA GLN A 183 8.17 11.20 -11.95
C GLN A 183 8.09 11.05 -10.42
N THR A 184 6.92 11.30 -9.83
CA THR A 184 6.66 11.07 -8.40
C THR A 184 6.78 9.59 -8.05
N ALA A 185 6.20 8.70 -8.88
CA ALA A 185 6.28 7.25 -8.68
C ALA A 185 7.74 6.76 -8.72
N ALA A 186 8.54 7.21 -9.70
CA ALA A 186 9.95 6.86 -9.83
C ALA A 186 10.77 7.32 -8.61
N SER A 187 10.50 8.53 -8.11
CA SER A 187 11.18 9.06 -6.92
C SER A 187 10.89 8.22 -5.67
N ILE A 188 9.63 7.88 -5.43
CA ILE A 188 9.22 7.03 -4.29
C ILE A 188 9.81 5.63 -4.41
N ALA A 189 9.71 5.02 -5.60
CA ALA A 189 10.26 3.69 -5.85
C ALA A 189 11.77 3.64 -5.57
N ALA A 190 12.53 4.62 -6.04
CA ALA A 190 13.96 4.74 -5.78
C ALA A 190 14.30 4.88 -4.29
N GLN A 191 13.52 5.67 -3.52
CA GLN A 191 13.75 5.87 -2.09
C GLN A 191 13.60 4.57 -1.29
N VAL A 192 12.68 3.68 -1.68
CA VAL A 192 12.41 2.42 -0.98
C VAL A 192 13.08 1.21 -1.61
N GLY A 193 13.76 1.38 -2.76
CA GLY A 193 14.47 0.30 -3.45
C GLY A 193 13.57 -0.61 -4.30
N ILE A 194 12.43 -0.12 -4.77
CA ILE A 194 11.54 -0.82 -5.69
C ILE A 194 12.00 -0.54 -7.13
N GLU A 195 12.21 -1.60 -7.93
CA GLU A 195 12.67 -1.48 -9.32
C GLU A 195 11.51 -1.39 -10.31
N HIS A 196 10.39 -2.03 -10.02
CA HIS A 196 9.24 -2.11 -10.91
C HIS A 196 8.05 -1.34 -10.34
N PHE A 197 7.53 -0.38 -11.12
CA PHE A 197 6.36 0.38 -10.72
C PHE A 197 5.48 0.73 -11.93
N HIS A 198 4.20 0.97 -11.65
CA HIS A 198 3.23 1.47 -12.61
C HIS A 198 2.57 2.72 -12.05
N ALA A 199 2.74 3.83 -12.78
CA ALA A 199 2.23 5.15 -12.45
C ALA A 199 0.94 5.45 -13.23
N GLY A 200 0.14 6.43 -12.75
CA GLY A 200 -1.09 6.86 -13.41
C GLY A 200 -2.17 5.79 -13.46
N VAL A 201 -2.15 4.82 -12.55
CA VAL A 201 -3.11 3.72 -12.50
C VAL A 201 -4.38 4.18 -11.79
N LEU A 202 -5.48 4.30 -12.54
CA LEU A 202 -6.77 4.62 -11.95
C LEU A 202 -7.30 3.45 -11.10
N PRO A 203 -8.15 3.70 -10.09
CA PRO A 203 -8.69 2.64 -9.23
C PRO A 203 -9.33 1.49 -10.02
N GLN A 204 -10.10 1.80 -11.05
CA GLN A 204 -10.75 0.82 -11.93
C GLN A 204 -9.77 -0.02 -12.76
N ASP A 205 -8.57 0.48 -13.02
CA ASP A 205 -7.55 -0.18 -13.84
C ASP A 205 -6.58 -1.04 -13.02
N LYS A 206 -6.61 -0.93 -11.68
CA LYS A 206 -5.73 -1.70 -10.78
C LYS A 206 -5.91 -3.21 -10.99
N VAL A 207 -7.15 -3.68 -11.14
CA VAL A 207 -7.46 -5.11 -11.40
C VAL A 207 -6.86 -5.57 -12.72
N ASN A 208 -7.06 -4.80 -13.79
CA ASN A 208 -6.52 -5.12 -15.11
C ASN A 208 -5.00 -5.18 -15.10
N LYS A 209 -4.37 -4.26 -14.35
CA LYS A 209 -2.91 -4.22 -14.21
C LYS A 209 -2.39 -5.41 -13.42
N LEU A 210 -3.05 -5.75 -12.32
CA LEU A 210 -2.74 -6.93 -11.51
C LEU A 210 -2.85 -8.22 -12.35
N ASN A 211 -3.91 -8.38 -13.13
CA ASN A 211 -4.10 -9.54 -13.99
C ASN A 211 -2.97 -9.69 -15.03
N LYS A 212 -2.51 -8.59 -15.64
CA LYS A 212 -1.34 -8.61 -16.53
C LYS A 212 -0.06 -9.04 -15.82
N ILE A 213 0.12 -8.63 -14.56
CA ILE A 213 1.26 -9.09 -13.75
C ILE A 213 1.14 -10.60 -13.47
N LYS A 214 -0.07 -11.10 -13.16
CA LYS A 214 -0.33 -12.53 -12.93
C LYS A 214 -0.07 -13.40 -14.16
N GLU A 215 -0.26 -12.89 -15.37
CA GLU A 215 0.08 -13.60 -16.61
C GLU A 215 1.59 -13.88 -16.75
N LEU A 216 2.43 -13.04 -16.13
CA LEU A 216 3.89 -13.14 -16.18
C LEU A 216 4.49 -13.88 -14.98
N HIS A 217 3.73 -14.03 -13.89
CA HIS A 217 4.20 -14.56 -12.60
C HIS A 217 3.23 -15.61 -12.07
N ASN A 218 3.76 -16.66 -11.41
CA ASN A 218 2.96 -17.80 -10.98
C ASN A 218 2.01 -17.49 -9.82
N ILE A 219 2.50 -16.83 -8.76
CA ILE A 219 1.72 -16.49 -7.57
C ILE A 219 2.00 -15.04 -7.21
N VAL A 220 0.96 -14.21 -7.32
CA VAL A 220 1.02 -12.78 -7.09
C VAL A 220 0.22 -12.41 -5.85
N GLY A 221 0.92 -11.82 -4.86
CA GLY A 221 0.29 -11.20 -3.70
C GLY A 221 -0.07 -9.74 -3.97
N MET A 222 -1.11 -9.23 -3.28
CA MET A 222 -1.47 -7.81 -3.29
C MET A 222 -1.57 -7.28 -1.88
N VAL A 223 -1.01 -6.09 -1.64
CA VAL A 223 -1.13 -5.36 -0.37
C VAL A 223 -1.81 -4.03 -0.62
N GLY A 224 -2.83 -3.73 0.16
CA GLY A 224 -3.58 -2.46 0.08
C GLY A 224 -4.25 -2.10 1.42
N ASP A 225 -4.80 -0.89 1.49
CA ASP A 225 -5.45 -0.37 2.70
C ASP A 225 -6.85 0.20 2.47
N GLY A 226 -7.23 0.49 1.23
CA GLY A 226 -8.40 1.29 0.89
C GLY A 226 -9.53 0.56 0.18
N ILE A 227 -10.69 1.21 0.14
CA ILE A 227 -11.86 0.75 -0.63
C ILE A 227 -11.50 0.58 -2.11
N ASN A 228 -10.63 1.47 -2.63
CA ASN A 228 -10.18 1.45 -4.02
C ASN A 228 -9.34 0.22 -4.37
N ASP A 229 -8.78 -0.46 -3.38
CA ASP A 229 -7.95 -1.66 -3.54
C ASP A 229 -8.73 -2.96 -3.37
N ALA A 230 -9.92 -2.92 -2.78
CA ALA A 230 -10.72 -4.11 -2.51
C ALA A 230 -10.95 -5.00 -3.75
N PRO A 231 -11.28 -4.47 -4.95
CA PRO A 231 -11.37 -5.29 -6.16
C PRO A 231 -10.03 -5.93 -6.57
N ALA A 232 -8.91 -5.22 -6.40
CA ALA A 232 -7.59 -5.74 -6.72
C ALA A 232 -7.12 -6.77 -5.68
N LEU A 233 -7.42 -6.55 -4.38
CA LEU A 233 -7.18 -7.53 -3.31
C LEU A 233 -7.92 -8.83 -3.61
N ALA A 234 -9.20 -8.76 -3.98
CA ALA A 234 -10.01 -9.93 -4.32
C ALA A 234 -9.52 -10.68 -5.58
N ALA A 235 -8.85 -9.99 -6.51
CA ALA A 235 -8.32 -10.58 -7.75
C ALA A 235 -6.91 -11.18 -7.60
N ALA A 236 -6.20 -10.91 -6.50
CA ALA A 236 -4.88 -11.46 -6.21
C ALA A 236 -4.96 -12.96 -5.86
N ASP A 237 -3.83 -13.68 -5.98
CA ASP A 237 -3.74 -15.07 -5.54
C ASP A 237 -3.69 -15.18 -4.01
N VAL A 238 -3.15 -14.16 -3.36
CA VAL A 238 -3.26 -13.93 -1.92
C VAL A 238 -3.23 -12.43 -1.63
N SER A 239 -4.07 -11.98 -0.74
CA SER A 239 -4.26 -10.57 -0.43
C SER A 239 -3.98 -10.26 1.04
N PHE A 240 -3.39 -9.07 1.26
CA PHE A 240 -3.06 -8.54 2.58
C PHE A 240 -3.71 -7.18 2.76
N ALA A 241 -4.53 -7.01 3.79
CA ALA A 241 -5.08 -5.71 4.17
C ALA A 241 -4.40 -5.17 5.44
N MET A 242 -4.09 -3.89 5.45
CA MET A 242 -3.62 -3.18 6.64
C MET A 242 -4.77 -2.96 7.62
N ALA A 243 -4.52 -3.07 8.93
CA ALA A 243 -5.56 -2.86 9.96
C ALA A 243 -6.11 -1.42 10.02
N THR A 244 -5.39 -0.44 9.47
CA THR A 244 -5.90 0.92 9.26
C THR A 244 -6.74 1.06 8.00
N GLY A 245 -6.84 -0.01 7.22
CA GLY A 245 -7.68 -0.08 6.04
C GLY A 245 -9.17 -0.01 6.36
N THR A 246 -9.97 0.14 5.33
CA THR A 246 -11.42 0.13 5.47
C THR A 246 -11.92 -1.29 5.78
N ASP A 247 -13.07 -1.39 6.43
CA ASP A 247 -13.73 -2.69 6.72
C ASP A 247 -13.91 -3.50 5.44
N VAL A 248 -14.22 -2.85 4.32
CA VAL A 248 -14.37 -3.48 2.99
C VAL A 248 -13.06 -4.11 2.50
N ALA A 249 -11.92 -3.43 2.70
CA ALA A 249 -10.62 -3.99 2.32
C ALA A 249 -10.23 -5.16 3.22
N MET A 250 -10.53 -5.08 4.53
CA MET A 250 -10.27 -6.16 5.47
C MET A 250 -11.14 -7.40 5.20
N GLU A 251 -12.40 -7.20 4.78
CA GLU A 251 -13.27 -8.32 4.37
C GLU A 251 -12.83 -8.96 3.05
N ALA A 252 -12.29 -8.16 2.12
CA ALA A 252 -11.81 -8.67 0.83
C ALA A 252 -10.48 -9.43 0.93
N ALA A 253 -9.71 -9.24 2.01
CA ALA A 253 -8.38 -9.80 2.14
C ALA A 253 -8.36 -11.21 2.74
N ASP A 254 -7.40 -12.01 2.30
CA ASP A 254 -7.11 -13.34 2.86
C ASP A 254 -6.36 -13.26 4.20
N ILE A 255 -5.55 -12.22 4.35
CA ILE A 255 -4.71 -12.00 5.52
C ILE A 255 -4.86 -10.54 5.96
N THR A 256 -5.29 -10.32 7.21
CA THR A 256 -5.36 -8.99 7.82
C THR A 256 -4.17 -8.78 8.74
N LEU A 257 -3.48 -7.65 8.53
CA LEU A 257 -2.31 -7.25 9.30
C LEU A 257 -2.75 -6.30 10.41
N MET A 258 -2.63 -6.72 11.66
CA MET A 258 -3.07 -5.94 12.83
C MET A 258 -2.19 -4.70 13.10
N ARG A 259 -1.10 -4.57 12.41
CA ARG A 259 -0.23 -3.38 12.41
C ARG A 259 -0.14 -2.86 11.00
N SER A 260 -0.29 -1.55 10.85
CA SER A 260 -0.14 -0.84 9.58
C SER A 260 1.34 -0.62 9.27
N ASP A 261 2.04 -1.73 8.99
CA ASP A 261 3.49 -1.77 8.80
C ASP A 261 3.83 -2.85 7.75
N MET A 262 4.60 -2.48 6.75
CA MET A 262 5.06 -3.39 5.71
C MET A 262 5.89 -4.57 6.25
N LEU A 263 6.56 -4.44 7.40
CA LEU A 263 7.20 -5.57 8.07
C LEU A 263 6.20 -6.65 8.50
N SER A 264 4.94 -6.28 8.73
CA SER A 264 3.89 -7.27 9.04
C SER A 264 3.57 -8.17 7.86
N VAL A 265 3.75 -7.71 6.61
CA VAL A 265 3.65 -8.56 5.41
C VAL A 265 4.80 -9.58 5.40
N VAL A 266 6.02 -9.13 5.67
CA VAL A 266 7.20 -10.01 5.80
C VAL A 266 6.96 -11.06 6.89
N ASP A 267 6.42 -10.63 8.04
CA ASP A 267 6.08 -11.52 9.16
C ASP A 267 5.01 -12.54 8.76
N ALA A 268 3.97 -12.14 8.02
CA ALA A 268 2.93 -13.04 7.53
C ALA A 268 3.49 -14.11 6.59
N ILE A 269 4.32 -13.72 5.62
CA ILE A 269 4.93 -14.63 4.65
C ILE A 269 5.92 -15.59 5.36
N THR A 270 6.78 -15.08 6.24
CA THR A 270 7.74 -15.92 6.97
C THR A 270 7.06 -16.87 7.94
N LEU A 271 5.98 -16.43 8.60
CA LEU A 271 5.15 -17.31 9.45
C LEU A 271 4.48 -18.42 8.62
N SER A 272 3.95 -18.08 7.44
CA SER A 272 3.35 -19.04 6.52
C SER A 272 4.37 -20.11 6.10
N ARG A 273 5.57 -19.69 5.67
CA ARG A 273 6.68 -20.61 5.33
C ARG A 273 7.07 -21.50 6.49
N ALA A 274 7.21 -20.94 7.70
CA ALA A 274 7.55 -21.70 8.90
C ALA A 274 6.46 -22.68 9.28
N THR A 275 5.18 -22.29 9.21
CA THR A 275 4.04 -23.16 9.53
C THR A 275 3.95 -24.34 8.58
N LEU A 276 4.01 -24.10 7.27
CA LEU A 276 3.94 -25.17 6.27
C LEU A 276 5.16 -26.10 6.31
N SER A 277 6.35 -25.57 6.60
CA SER A 277 7.53 -26.39 6.86
C SER A 277 7.30 -27.36 8.04
N LYS A 278 6.69 -26.88 9.13
CA LYS A 278 6.34 -27.73 10.27
C LYS A 278 5.27 -28.77 9.93
N ILE A 279 4.27 -28.41 9.13
CA ILE A 279 3.27 -29.37 8.66
C ILE A 279 3.91 -30.49 7.83
N ARG A 280 4.79 -30.12 6.87
CA ARG A 280 5.53 -31.14 6.06
C ARG A 280 6.41 -32.04 6.90
N GLN A 281 7.12 -31.49 7.89
CA GLN A 281 7.93 -32.28 8.84
C GLN A 281 7.06 -33.21 9.66
N ASN A 282 5.91 -32.76 10.14
CA ASN A 282 4.98 -33.58 10.92
C ASN A 282 4.41 -34.73 10.09
N LEU A 283 4.03 -34.46 8.84
CA LEU A 283 3.60 -35.51 7.90
C LEU A 283 4.72 -36.55 7.65
N PHE A 284 5.94 -36.08 7.43
CA PHE A 284 7.09 -36.96 7.26
C PHE A 284 7.25 -37.87 8.47
N PHE A 285 7.25 -37.37 9.70
CA PHE A 285 7.34 -38.19 10.90
C PHE A 285 6.18 -39.18 11.01
N ALA A 286 4.95 -38.72 10.74
CA ALA A 286 3.78 -39.60 10.79
C ALA A 286 3.87 -40.74 9.78
N PHE A 287 4.32 -40.51 8.55
CA PHE A 287 4.49 -41.54 7.54
C PHE A 287 5.71 -42.43 7.80
N PHE A 288 6.81 -41.86 8.26
CA PHE A 288 8.07 -42.59 8.46
C PHE A 288 7.90 -43.79 9.40
N TYR A 289 7.23 -43.61 10.55
CA TYR A 289 6.97 -44.68 11.49
C TYR A 289 6.10 -45.78 10.89
N ASN A 290 5.12 -45.43 10.07
CA ASN A 290 4.25 -46.39 9.39
C ASN A 290 4.98 -47.15 8.27
N VAL A 291 5.79 -46.44 7.45
CA VAL A 291 6.57 -47.06 6.36
C VAL A 291 7.58 -48.06 6.90
N LEU A 292 8.17 -47.83 8.07
CA LEU A 292 9.05 -48.79 8.74
C LEU A 292 8.27 -49.93 9.44
N GLY A 293 7.16 -49.62 10.08
CA GLY A 293 6.37 -50.59 10.87
C GLY A 293 5.65 -51.62 10.02
N ILE A 294 5.09 -51.23 8.87
CA ILE A 294 4.31 -52.17 8.03
C ILE A 294 5.12 -53.36 7.52
N PRO A 295 6.33 -53.20 6.93
CA PRO A 295 7.16 -54.32 6.53
C PRO A 295 7.57 -55.23 7.71
N LEU A 296 7.94 -54.65 8.85
CA LEU A 296 8.31 -55.39 10.05
C LEU A 296 7.15 -56.24 10.55
N ALA A 297 5.92 -55.71 10.50
CA ALA A 297 4.72 -56.44 10.84
C ALA A 297 4.46 -57.60 9.85
N ALA A 298 4.62 -57.35 8.54
CA ALA A 298 4.41 -58.33 7.47
C ALA A 298 5.38 -59.53 7.58
N PHE A 299 6.60 -59.27 8.04
CA PHE A 299 7.60 -60.34 8.29
C PHE A 299 7.46 -60.98 9.67
N GLY A 300 6.42 -60.66 10.45
CA GLY A 300 6.20 -61.25 11.80
C GLY A 300 7.22 -60.77 12.84
N MET A 301 8.01 -59.74 12.55
CA MET A 301 9.07 -59.22 13.42
C MET A 301 8.57 -58.13 14.39
N LEU A 302 7.28 -57.75 14.34
CA LEU A 302 6.75 -56.69 15.15
C LEU A 302 6.16 -57.20 16.47
N ASN A 303 6.82 -56.85 17.57
CA ASN A 303 6.27 -57.06 18.91
C ASN A 303 5.22 -55.94 19.20
N PRO A 304 4.03 -56.31 19.77
CA PRO A 304 2.99 -55.30 20.11
C PRO A 304 3.48 -54.17 21.02
N ILE A 305 4.42 -54.42 21.91
CA ILE A 305 5.02 -53.42 22.79
C ILE A 305 5.84 -52.40 21.96
N ILE A 306 6.64 -52.90 21.02
CA ILE A 306 7.45 -52.06 20.12
C ILE A 306 6.54 -51.22 19.20
N ALA A 307 5.47 -51.82 18.67
CA ALA A 307 4.48 -51.09 17.85
C ALA A 307 3.81 -49.97 18.64
N GLY A 308 3.35 -50.25 19.87
CA GLY A 308 2.77 -49.26 20.75
C GLY A 308 3.74 -48.10 21.10
N ALA A 309 4.99 -48.43 21.38
CA ALA A 309 6.04 -47.45 21.64
C ALA A 309 6.33 -46.57 20.41
N ALA A 310 6.40 -47.15 19.21
CA ALA A 310 6.59 -46.40 17.96
C ALA A 310 5.44 -45.43 17.67
N MET A 311 4.18 -45.84 17.89
CA MET A 311 3.00 -44.98 17.76
C MET A 311 3.02 -43.83 18.77
N ALA A 312 3.37 -44.06 20.02
CA ALA A 312 3.50 -43.04 21.04
C ALA A 312 4.60 -42.05 20.69
N MET A 313 5.77 -42.54 20.23
CA MET A 313 6.87 -41.67 19.79
C MET A 313 6.49 -40.81 18.55
N SER A 314 5.73 -41.36 17.59
CA SER A 314 5.21 -40.61 16.46
C SER A 314 4.38 -39.42 16.94
N SER A 315 3.42 -39.66 17.84
CA SER A 315 2.57 -38.58 18.38
C SER A 315 3.38 -37.54 19.15
N VAL A 316 4.33 -37.97 20.00
CA VAL A 316 5.21 -37.05 20.75
C VAL A 316 6.09 -36.25 19.81
N SER A 317 6.61 -36.85 18.74
CA SER A 317 7.44 -36.13 17.73
C SER A 317 6.65 -35.03 17.04
N VAL A 318 5.42 -35.31 16.59
CA VAL A 318 4.53 -34.33 15.94
C VAL A 318 4.19 -33.19 16.87
N VAL A 319 3.80 -33.46 18.10
CA VAL A 319 3.46 -32.43 19.10
C VAL A 319 4.68 -31.57 19.43
N SER A 320 5.82 -32.22 19.72
CA SER A 320 7.06 -31.52 20.06
C SER A 320 7.53 -30.63 18.90
N ASN A 321 7.49 -31.12 17.66
CA ASN A 321 7.86 -30.35 16.49
C ASN A 321 6.91 -29.15 16.26
N SER A 322 5.60 -29.34 16.46
CA SER A 322 4.60 -28.27 16.36
C SER A 322 4.84 -27.17 17.42
N LEU A 323 5.22 -27.57 18.65
CA LEU A 323 5.54 -26.59 19.71
C LEU A 323 6.76 -25.75 19.40
N LEU A 324 7.70 -26.22 18.58
CA LEU A 324 8.85 -25.42 18.13
C LEU A 324 8.44 -24.20 17.31
N LEU A 325 7.25 -24.18 16.71
CA LEU A 325 6.73 -22.98 16.03
C LEU A 325 6.56 -21.79 16.98
N LYS A 326 6.35 -22.04 18.29
CA LYS A 326 6.32 -20.97 19.31
C LYS A 326 7.64 -20.20 19.44
N ARG A 327 8.75 -20.74 18.94
CA ARG A 327 10.07 -20.07 18.91
C ARG A 327 10.25 -19.12 17.74
N TRP A 328 9.31 -19.12 16.77
CA TRP A 328 9.32 -18.15 15.67
C TRP A 328 9.21 -16.72 16.22
N LYS A 329 10.04 -15.84 15.69
CA LYS A 329 10.07 -14.42 16.10
C LYS A 329 9.70 -13.54 14.91
N ALA A 330 8.86 -12.54 15.15
CA ALA A 330 8.51 -11.54 14.17
C ALA A 330 9.71 -10.63 13.85
N SER A 331 9.89 -10.32 12.57
CA SER A 331 10.93 -9.38 12.08
C SER A 331 10.75 -7.96 12.63
N SER A 332 9.53 -7.61 12.97
CA SER A 332 9.13 -6.31 13.52
C SER A 332 9.46 -6.15 15.02
N LYS A 333 9.99 -7.20 15.68
CA LYS A 333 10.39 -7.18 17.10
C LYS A 333 11.90 -7.31 17.29
N ALA A 334 12.67 -7.32 16.20
CA ALA A 334 14.13 -7.44 16.23
C ALA A 334 14.81 -6.08 16.13
#